data_66fb6590befe13f0917e656859eb90f2
#
_entry.id   66fb6590befe13f0917e656859eb90f2
#
_cell.length_a   1.000
_cell.length_b   1.000
_cell.length_c   1.000
_cell.angle_alpha   90.00
_cell.angle_beta   90.00
_cell.angle_gamma   90.00
#
_symmetry.space_group_name_H-M   'P 1'
#
loop_
_entity.id
_entity.type
_entity.pdbx_description
1 polymer ?
#
loop_
_entity_poly.entity_id
_entity_poly.type
_entity_poly.pdbx_seq_one_letter_code
_entity_poly.pdbx_strand_id
1 'polypeptide(L)'
;MKSLQPRLLAAGLALSLLAACAAPVKPTPPPPPVALKPAPKIGLVLGGGAARGFAHIGAIKTLEAQGIVPDMIVGTSAGAVVGALYAAGNGGFELHKLALQMEEGQVSDWSLPDRGVIRGEALQNFINRAIGQRPLEKLSRLFAAVATDLQSGEAMVFRSGNTGMAVRASSSVPGVFQPVKINGREYVDGGLVSPVPVKAARDMGADFVIAVDISDQPRYGNTKSTIDVLLQTFAIMGQSIVRYELRDADVVIRPQISGLKATDFQDRHMAVIEGEKAVAAALPEIKAKLAKLREGR
;
A
#
# COMPACT_ATOMS: atom_id res chain seq x y z
N MET A 1 -17.75 24.47 101.45
CA MET A 1 -16.76 24.16 100.42
C MET A 1 -17.23 22.87 99.75
N LYS A 2 -17.88 22.94 98.57
CA LYS A 2 -18.53 21.79 97.92
C LYS A 2 -17.62 21.28 96.81
N SER A 3 -17.39 19.96 96.87
CA SER A 3 -16.59 19.17 95.91
C SER A 3 -17.18 19.17 94.52
N LEU A 4 -16.45 19.70 93.57
CA LEU A 4 -16.74 19.66 92.14
C LEU A 4 -15.57 19.00 91.41
N GLN A 5 -15.52 17.64 91.43
CA GLN A 5 -14.49 16.95 90.60
C GLN A 5 -14.66 15.47 90.31
N PRO A 6 -15.80 14.93 89.94
CA PRO A 6 -15.73 13.64 89.22
C PRO A 6 -16.31 13.61 87.81
N ARG A 7 -16.93 14.73 87.33
CA ARG A 7 -17.61 14.67 86.02
C ARG A 7 -16.75 15.02 84.77
N LEU A 8 -15.60 15.67 85.00
CA LEU A 8 -14.71 16.02 83.89
C LEU A 8 -13.74 14.92 83.51
N LEU A 9 -13.45 13.97 84.38
CA LEU A 9 -12.57 12.80 84.05
C LEU A 9 -13.30 11.73 83.24
N ALA A 10 -14.61 11.56 83.35
CA ALA A 10 -15.38 10.62 82.58
C ALA A 10 -15.64 11.04 81.11
N ALA A 11 -15.68 12.36 80.84
CA ALA A 11 -15.84 12.90 79.49
C ALA A 11 -14.57 12.82 78.63
N GLY A 12 -13.37 12.93 79.30
CA GLY A 12 -12.09 12.79 78.63
C GLY A 12 -11.76 11.36 78.18
N LEU A 13 -12.18 10.36 78.92
CA LEU A 13 -11.94 8.95 78.59
C LEU A 13 -12.87 8.39 77.52
N ALA A 14 -14.06 8.97 77.36
CA ALA A 14 -14.99 8.58 76.30
C ALA A 14 -14.60 9.13 74.90
N LEU A 15 -13.94 10.27 74.85
CA LEU A 15 -13.48 10.86 73.58
C LEU A 15 -12.21 10.17 73.04
N SER A 16 -11.37 9.58 73.91
CA SER A 16 -10.16 8.87 73.47
C SER A 16 -10.41 7.45 72.91
N LEU A 17 -11.56 6.86 73.15
CA LEU A 17 -11.93 5.52 72.65
C LEU A 17 -12.54 5.56 71.25
N LEU A 18 -12.99 6.72 70.75
CA LEU A 18 -13.53 6.87 69.41
C LEU A 18 -12.50 7.18 68.32
N ALA A 19 -11.26 7.53 68.71
CA ALA A 19 -10.16 7.79 67.77
C ALA A 19 -9.36 6.55 67.33
N ALA A 20 -9.65 5.38 67.91
CA ALA A 20 -8.80 4.18 67.74
C ALA A 20 -9.27 3.22 66.60
N CYS A 21 -10.34 3.53 65.83
CA CYS A 21 -10.87 2.64 64.79
C CYS A 21 -10.72 3.14 63.36
N ALA A 22 -9.94 4.17 63.09
CA ALA A 22 -9.57 4.53 61.72
C ALA A 22 -8.29 3.78 61.36
N ALA A 23 -8.42 2.54 60.90
CA ALA A 23 -7.30 1.84 60.26
C ALA A 23 -6.84 2.65 59.03
N PRO A 24 -5.55 2.89 58.85
CA PRO A 24 -5.06 3.59 57.68
C PRO A 24 -5.48 2.80 56.41
N VAL A 25 -6.33 3.36 55.60
CA VAL A 25 -6.65 2.81 54.27
C VAL A 25 -5.35 2.76 53.50
N LYS A 26 -4.77 1.56 53.32
CA LYS A 26 -3.64 1.43 52.39
C LYS A 26 -4.07 1.94 51.03
N PRO A 27 -3.33 2.90 50.44
CA PRO A 27 -3.65 3.34 49.11
C PRO A 27 -3.64 2.13 48.16
N THR A 28 -4.75 1.89 47.48
CA THR A 28 -4.81 0.89 46.41
C THR A 28 -3.70 1.22 45.42
N PRO A 29 -2.83 0.27 45.08
CA PRO A 29 -1.81 0.52 44.05
C PRO A 29 -2.52 0.99 42.76
N PRO A 30 -1.95 1.96 42.02
CA PRO A 30 -2.52 2.40 40.80
C PRO A 30 -2.70 1.18 39.86
N PRO A 31 -3.80 1.12 39.09
CA PRO A 31 -4.00 0.04 38.15
C PRO A 31 -2.77 -0.08 37.24
N PRO A 32 -2.32 -1.29 36.91
CA PRO A 32 -1.18 -1.47 36.02
C PRO A 32 -1.42 -0.69 34.72
N PRO A 33 -0.37 -0.08 34.14
CA PRO A 33 -0.51 0.65 32.89
C PRO A 33 -1.21 -0.26 31.86
N VAL A 34 -2.33 0.19 31.32
CA VAL A 34 -2.99 -0.52 30.22
C VAL A 34 -1.98 -0.55 29.07
N ALA A 35 -1.48 -1.74 28.75
CA ALA A 35 -0.59 -1.92 27.61
C ALA A 35 -1.35 -1.47 26.35
N LEU A 36 -0.96 -0.33 25.80
CA LEU A 36 -1.51 0.16 24.55
C LEU A 36 -1.23 -0.89 23.48
N LYS A 37 -2.27 -1.47 22.91
CA LYS A 37 -2.11 -2.39 21.79
C LYS A 37 -1.43 -1.67 20.63
N PRO A 38 -0.51 -2.31 19.89
CA PRO A 38 0.19 -1.66 18.78
C PRO A 38 -0.81 -1.17 17.74
N ALA A 39 -0.51 -0.03 17.11
CA ALA A 39 -1.33 0.51 16.03
C ALA A 39 -1.46 -0.50 14.89
N PRO A 40 -2.61 -0.56 14.19
CA PRO A 40 -2.81 -1.46 13.06
C PRO A 40 -1.83 -1.12 11.93
N LYS A 41 -1.19 -2.15 11.37
CA LYS A 41 -0.31 -2.03 10.21
C LYS A 41 -1.12 -1.79 8.94
N ILE A 42 -0.87 -0.69 8.26
CA ILE A 42 -1.55 -0.30 7.03
C ILE A 42 -0.76 -0.81 5.83
N GLY A 43 -1.39 -1.64 5.01
CA GLY A 43 -0.89 -2.03 3.70
C GLY A 43 -1.50 -1.16 2.59
N LEU A 44 -0.66 -0.55 1.75
CA LEU A 44 -1.08 0.12 0.53
C LEU A 44 -0.81 -0.79 -0.65
N VAL A 45 -1.88 -1.18 -1.34
CA VAL A 45 -1.82 -2.04 -2.52
C VAL A 45 -2.05 -1.19 -3.77
N LEU A 46 -1.11 -1.25 -4.70
CA LEU A 46 -1.11 -0.48 -5.93
C LEU A 46 -1.25 -1.43 -7.13
N GLY A 47 -2.39 -1.36 -7.79
CA GLY A 47 -2.70 -2.25 -8.93
C GLY A 47 -1.94 -1.92 -10.20
N GLY A 48 -1.94 -2.88 -11.14
CA GLY A 48 -1.40 -2.72 -12.50
C GLY A 48 -2.34 -1.91 -13.39
N GLY A 49 -1.75 -1.21 -14.40
CA GLY A 49 -2.57 -0.40 -15.31
C GLY A 49 -1.79 0.51 -16.26
N ALA A 50 -0.52 0.21 -16.54
CA ALA A 50 0.36 0.97 -17.43
C ALA A 50 0.37 2.48 -17.11
N ALA A 51 0.20 3.40 -18.08
CA ALA A 51 0.22 4.86 -17.86
C ALA A 51 -0.84 5.36 -16.86
N ARG A 52 -1.90 4.60 -16.60
CA ARG A 52 -2.86 4.92 -15.52
C ARG A 52 -2.23 4.91 -14.13
N GLY A 53 -1.04 4.33 -13.98
CA GLY A 53 -0.23 4.34 -12.75
C GLY A 53 0.03 5.72 -12.16
N PHE A 54 -0.04 6.78 -12.94
CA PHE A 54 0.06 8.15 -12.43
C PHE A 54 -1.05 8.48 -11.40
N ALA A 55 -2.20 7.80 -11.44
CA ALA A 55 -3.25 7.96 -10.44
C ALA A 55 -2.82 7.49 -9.03
N HIS A 56 -1.90 6.53 -8.94
CA HIS A 56 -1.33 6.11 -7.66
C HIS A 56 -0.60 7.25 -6.94
N ILE A 57 0.04 8.14 -7.71
CA ILE A 57 0.76 9.31 -7.18
C ILE A 57 -0.22 10.24 -6.48
N GLY A 58 -1.36 10.54 -7.13
CA GLY A 58 -2.43 11.35 -6.54
C GLY A 58 -3.01 10.69 -5.28
N ALA A 59 -3.20 9.36 -5.32
CA ALA A 59 -3.67 8.62 -4.17
C ALA A 59 -2.69 8.72 -2.98
N ILE A 60 -1.40 8.47 -3.19
CA ILE A 60 -0.36 8.57 -2.17
C ILE A 60 -0.31 9.99 -1.59
N LYS A 61 -0.28 11.00 -2.44
CA LYS A 61 -0.22 12.42 -2.05
C LYS A 61 -1.37 12.80 -1.13
N THR A 62 -2.59 12.35 -1.45
CA THR A 62 -3.77 12.66 -0.63
C THR A 62 -3.79 11.87 0.67
N LEU A 63 -3.41 10.59 0.66
CA LEU A 63 -3.28 9.80 1.89
C LEU A 63 -2.27 10.44 2.86
N GLU A 64 -1.07 10.80 2.38
CA GLU A 64 -0.04 11.47 3.19
C GLU A 64 -0.54 12.80 3.76
N ALA A 65 -1.20 13.63 2.95
CA ALA A 65 -1.77 14.91 3.39
C ALA A 65 -2.81 14.74 4.51
N GLN A 66 -3.40 13.56 4.63
CA GLN A 66 -4.36 13.20 5.69
C GLN A 66 -3.73 12.43 6.86
N GLY A 67 -2.39 12.34 6.89
CA GLY A 67 -1.67 11.61 7.93
C GLY A 67 -1.82 10.08 7.86
N ILE A 68 -2.28 9.55 6.73
CA ILE A 68 -2.41 8.11 6.48
C ILE A 68 -1.16 7.64 5.75
N VAL A 69 -0.18 7.16 6.52
CA VAL A 69 1.10 6.68 6.00
C VAL A 69 1.11 5.15 6.10
N PRO A 70 1.27 4.42 4.98
CA PRO A 70 1.30 2.97 5.01
C PRO A 70 2.62 2.43 5.60
N ASP A 71 2.52 1.32 6.35
CA ASP A 71 3.66 0.59 6.89
C ASP A 71 4.33 -0.29 5.83
N MET A 72 3.54 -0.73 4.85
CA MET A 72 4.01 -1.55 3.74
C MET A 72 3.31 -1.22 2.44
N ILE A 73 4.01 -1.40 1.33
CA ILE A 73 3.53 -1.18 -0.01
C ILE A 73 3.67 -2.48 -0.82
N VAL A 74 2.63 -2.86 -1.54
CA VAL A 74 2.69 -3.99 -2.49
C VAL A 74 2.16 -3.52 -3.83
N GLY A 75 2.93 -3.75 -4.88
CA GLY A 75 2.58 -3.26 -6.21
C GLY A 75 2.70 -4.32 -7.30
N THR A 76 1.84 -4.20 -8.30
CA THR A 76 1.92 -4.96 -9.55
C THR A 76 2.11 -3.98 -10.72
N SER A 77 3.06 -4.28 -11.63
CA SER A 77 3.26 -3.52 -12.87
C SER A 77 3.47 -2.01 -12.59
N ALA A 78 2.65 -1.13 -13.12
CA ALA A 78 2.70 0.30 -12.83
C ALA A 78 2.64 0.60 -11.32
N GLY A 79 1.89 -0.19 -10.55
CA GLY A 79 1.86 -0.10 -9.08
C GLY A 79 3.19 -0.47 -8.44
N ALA A 80 3.95 -1.40 -9.02
CA ALA A 80 5.30 -1.72 -8.55
C ALA A 80 6.29 -0.57 -8.84
N VAL A 81 6.15 0.12 -9.98
CA VAL A 81 6.96 1.29 -10.33
C VAL A 81 6.77 2.40 -9.29
N VAL A 82 5.52 2.83 -9.09
CA VAL A 82 5.20 3.91 -8.15
C VAL A 82 5.50 3.49 -6.70
N GLY A 83 5.17 2.23 -6.35
CA GLY A 83 5.41 1.67 -5.04
C GLY A 83 6.89 1.61 -4.65
N ALA A 84 7.77 1.24 -5.57
CA ALA A 84 9.22 1.21 -5.34
C ALA A 84 9.78 2.61 -5.07
N LEU A 85 9.38 3.60 -5.88
CA LEU A 85 9.79 5.00 -5.71
C LEU A 85 9.28 5.56 -4.38
N TYR A 86 8.04 5.26 -4.01
CA TYR A 86 7.45 5.66 -2.74
C TYR A 86 8.14 5.00 -1.55
N ALA A 87 8.37 3.70 -1.62
CA ALA A 87 9.07 2.95 -0.57
C ALA A 87 10.51 3.40 -0.37
N ALA A 88 11.12 3.97 -1.40
CA ALA A 88 12.46 4.56 -1.32
C ALA A 88 12.52 5.86 -0.54
N GLY A 89 11.38 6.44 -0.13
CA GLY A 89 11.30 7.66 0.67
C GLY A 89 10.86 8.90 -0.10
N ASN A 90 10.55 8.78 -1.40
CA ASN A 90 9.94 9.90 -2.15
C ASN A 90 8.50 10.07 -1.68
N GLY A 91 8.13 11.21 -1.14
CA GLY A 91 6.76 11.54 -0.79
C GLY A 91 5.89 11.79 -2.03
N GLY A 92 4.57 11.93 -1.84
CA GLY A 92 3.63 12.10 -2.94
C GLY A 92 3.92 13.34 -3.81
N PHE A 93 4.48 14.40 -3.25
CA PHE A 93 4.89 15.60 -4.01
C PHE A 93 6.14 15.35 -4.86
N GLU A 94 7.14 14.66 -4.31
CA GLU A 94 8.35 14.27 -5.04
C GLU A 94 8.03 13.31 -6.17
N LEU A 95 7.13 12.35 -5.95
CA LEU A 95 6.64 11.45 -6.99
C LEU A 95 5.94 12.20 -8.11
N HIS A 96 5.11 13.22 -7.77
CA HIS A 96 4.45 14.04 -8.78
C HIS A 96 5.48 14.83 -9.61
N LYS A 97 6.49 15.41 -8.97
CA LYS A 97 7.58 16.10 -9.68
C LYS A 97 8.35 15.16 -10.60
N LEU A 98 8.69 13.96 -10.13
CA LEU A 98 9.36 12.92 -10.94
C LEU A 98 8.48 12.54 -12.15
N ALA A 99 7.18 12.35 -11.95
CA ALA A 99 6.24 12.02 -13.02
C ALA A 99 6.17 13.10 -14.10
N LEU A 100 6.21 14.38 -13.73
CA LEU A 100 6.20 15.50 -14.69
C LEU A 100 7.49 15.57 -15.52
N GLN A 101 8.60 15.13 -14.96
CA GLN A 101 9.92 15.13 -15.61
C GLN A 101 10.22 13.84 -16.38
N MET A 102 9.41 12.80 -16.19
CA MET A 102 9.63 11.50 -16.84
C MET A 102 9.28 11.58 -18.32
N GLU A 103 10.23 11.20 -19.17
CA GLU A 103 10.05 11.02 -20.60
C GLU A 103 9.86 9.53 -20.93
N GLU A 104 9.03 9.22 -21.90
CA GLU A 104 8.74 7.84 -22.31
C GLU A 104 10.00 7.08 -22.72
N GLY A 105 10.94 7.74 -23.41
CA GLY A 105 12.22 7.18 -23.82
C GLY A 105 13.14 6.77 -22.67
N GLN A 106 12.89 7.26 -21.45
CA GLN A 106 13.68 6.88 -20.27
C GLN A 106 13.31 5.51 -19.71
N VAL A 107 12.15 5.00 -20.08
CA VAL A 107 11.58 3.73 -19.57
C VAL A 107 11.32 2.70 -20.66
N SER A 108 11.58 3.05 -21.93
CA SER A 108 11.36 2.19 -23.11
C SER A 108 12.66 1.97 -23.87
N ASP A 109 13.04 0.71 -24.03
CA ASP A 109 14.21 0.28 -24.81
C ASP A 109 13.78 -0.76 -25.87
N TRP A 110 13.62 -0.28 -27.10
CA TRP A 110 13.21 -1.12 -28.21
C TRP A 110 14.28 -2.14 -28.61
N SER A 111 13.84 -3.35 -28.96
CA SER A 111 14.69 -4.42 -29.46
C SER A 111 14.13 -5.04 -30.72
N LEU A 112 14.92 -5.87 -31.38
CA LEU A 112 14.39 -6.73 -32.44
C LEU A 112 13.31 -7.64 -31.85
N PRO A 113 12.17 -7.85 -32.56
CA PRO A 113 11.11 -8.73 -32.08
C PRO A 113 11.63 -10.14 -31.82
N ASP A 114 11.42 -10.61 -30.58
CA ASP A 114 11.64 -11.99 -30.16
C ASP A 114 10.42 -12.38 -29.33
N ARG A 115 10.54 -12.58 -28.02
CA ARG A 115 9.40 -12.82 -27.09
C ARG A 115 8.80 -11.53 -26.52
N GLY A 116 9.17 -10.38 -27.08
CA GLY A 116 8.73 -9.00 -26.78
C GLY A 116 9.56 -8.02 -27.59
N VAL A 117 9.04 -6.81 -27.78
CA VAL A 117 9.68 -5.74 -28.55
C VAL A 117 10.43 -4.73 -27.69
N ILE A 118 10.24 -4.77 -26.36
CA ILE A 118 10.91 -3.93 -25.37
C ILE A 118 11.68 -4.83 -24.40
N ARG A 119 12.96 -4.53 -24.16
CA ARG A 119 13.77 -5.31 -23.19
C ARG A 119 13.38 -5.03 -21.75
N GLY A 120 13.02 -3.77 -21.44
CA GLY A 120 12.68 -3.32 -20.10
C GLY A 120 13.90 -2.99 -19.22
N GLU A 121 15.11 -3.03 -19.74
CA GLU A 121 16.33 -2.67 -18.99
C GLU A 121 16.38 -1.17 -18.70
N ALA A 122 15.83 -0.34 -19.58
CA ALA A 122 15.68 1.10 -19.36
C ALA A 122 14.85 1.37 -18.09
N LEU A 123 13.70 0.69 -17.93
CA LEU A 123 12.88 0.78 -16.73
C LEU A 123 13.64 0.33 -15.48
N GLN A 124 14.31 -0.82 -15.54
CA GLN A 124 15.14 -1.33 -14.44
C GLN A 124 16.19 -0.30 -14.02
N ASN A 125 16.91 0.26 -14.99
CA ASN A 125 17.99 1.22 -14.75
C ASN A 125 17.43 2.56 -14.23
N PHE A 126 16.29 3.01 -14.74
CA PHE A 126 15.58 4.19 -14.23
C PHE A 126 15.24 4.04 -12.76
N ILE A 127 14.57 2.94 -12.38
CA ILE A 127 14.22 2.67 -10.98
C ILE A 127 15.47 2.62 -10.11
N ASN A 128 16.47 1.83 -10.50
CA ASN A 128 17.70 1.68 -9.70
C ASN A 128 18.41 3.02 -9.48
N ARG A 129 18.50 3.88 -10.50
CA ARG A 129 19.06 5.24 -10.35
C ARG A 129 18.22 6.10 -9.42
N ALA A 130 16.89 6.12 -9.61
CA ALA A 130 15.99 6.96 -8.83
C ALA A 130 15.96 6.62 -7.33
N ILE A 131 16.25 5.37 -6.98
CA ILE A 131 16.27 4.90 -5.58
C ILE A 131 17.71 4.78 -5.02
N GLY A 132 18.74 5.21 -5.74
CA GLY A 132 20.14 5.13 -5.29
C GLY A 132 20.67 3.69 -5.20
N GLN A 133 20.33 2.81 -6.14
CA GLN A 133 20.75 1.39 -6.24
C GLN A 133 20.40 0.53 -5.00
N ARG A 134 19.46 0.97 -4.16
CA ARG A 134 19.09 0.23 -2.95
C ARG A 134 18.31 -1.05 -3.28
N PRO A 135 18.65 -2.19 -2.68
CA PRO A 135 17.86 -3.41 -2.81
C PRO A 135 16.54 -3.29 -2.06
N LEU A 136 15.55 -4.11 -2.42
CA LEU A 136 14.19 -4.09 -1.90
C LEU A 136 14.13 -4.03 -0.37
N GLU A 137 14.88 -4.91 0.29
CA GLU A 137 14.92 -5.05 1.75
C GLU A 137 15.62 -3.88 2.48
N LYS A 138 16.22 -2.94 1.74
CA LYS A 138 16.87 -1.74 2.27
C LYS A 138 16.13 -0.44 1.90
N LEU A 139 14.95 -0.54 1.32
CA LEU A 139 14.09 0.62 1.12
C LEU A 139 13.59 1.15 2.47
N SER A 140 13.19 2.41 2.50
CA SER A 140 12.79 3.11 3.75
C SER A 140 11.47 2.56 4.32
N ARG A 141 10.63 1.94 3.47
CA ARG A 141 9.38 1.26 3.85
C ARG A 141 9.39 -0.16 3.30
N LEU A 142 8.68 -1.06 3.96
CA LEU A 142 8.51 -2.42 3.46
C LEU A 142 7.84 -2.37 2.08
N PHE A 143 8.46 -3.03 1.10
CA PHE A 143 7.96 -3.06 -0.25
C PHE A 143 8.03 -4.46 -0.85
N ALA A 144 7.03 -4.78 -1.67
CA ALA A 144 7.05 -5.97 -2.50
C ALA A 144 6.53 -5.67 -3.91
N ALA A 145 7.19 -6.25 -4.91
CA ALA A 145 6.74 -6.26 -6.30
C ALA A 145 6.22 -7.66 -6.65
N VAL A 146 5.03 -7.73 -7.25
CA VAL A 146 4.43 -9.01 -7.64
C VAL A 146 4.60 -9.23 -9.14
N ALA A 147 5.15 -10.39 -9.51
CA ALA A 147 5.29 -10.86 -10.88
C ALA A 147 4.65 -12.25 -11.02
N THR A 148 4.56 -12.73 -12.24
CA THR A 148 4.10 -14.09 -12.56
C THR A 148 5.28 -14.95 -12.99
N ASP A 149 5.48 -16.10 -12.36
CA ASP A 149 6.40 -17.11 -12.86
C ASP A 149 5.83 -17.71 -14.16
N LEU A 150 6.58 -17.56 -15.25
CA LEU A 150 6.08 -17.91 -16.59
C LEU A 150 5.88 -19.44 -16.78
N GLN A 151 6.61 -20.26 -16.04
CA GLN A 151 6.55 -21.70 -16.14
C GLN A 151 5.43 -22.31 -15.28
N SER A 152 5.27 -21.82 -14.05
CA SER A 152 4.27 -22.38 -13.11
C SER A 152 2.93 -21.66 -13.14
N GLY A 153 2.89 -20.38 -13.58
CA GLY A 153 1.72 -19.52 -13.47
C GLY A 153 1.48 -19.00 -12.04
N GLU A 154 2.41 -19.22 -11.12
CA GLU A 154 2.27 -18.77 -9.73
C GLU A 154 2.68 -17.33 -9.56
N ALA A 155 2.05 -16.64 -8.60
CA ALA A 155 2.45 -15.31 -8.18
C ALA A 155 3.79 -15.36 -7.44
N MET A 156 4.77 -14.58 -7.91
CA MET A 156 6.05 -14.38 -7.23
C MET A 156 6.06 -13.02 -6.56
N VAL A 157 6.21 -13.01 -5.23
CA VAL A 157 6.28 -11.80 -4.42
C VAL A 157 7.75 -11.50 -4.09
N PHE A 158 8.35 -10.58 -4.85
CA PHE A 158 9.73 -10.15 -4.62
C PHE A 158 9.79 -9.19 -3.43
N ARG A 159 10.54 -9.55 -2.40
CA ARG A 159 10.73 -8.79 -1.15
C ARG A 159 12.20 -8.48 -0.86
N SER A 160 13.11 -9.00 -1.65
CA SER A 160 14.55 -8.82 -1.51
C SER A 160 15.24 -8.86 -2.87
N GLY A 161 16.48 -8.36 -2.94
CA GLY A 161 17.28 -8.32 -4.14
C GLY A 161 17.16 -7.00 -4.91
N ASN A 162 17.57 -7.00 -6.19
CA ASN A 162 17.61 -5.79 -7.02
C ASN A 162 16.20 -5.25 -7.28
N THR A 163 15.92 -4.04 -6.78
CA THR A 163 14.61 -3.41 -6.85
C THR A 163 14.16 -3.15 -8.29
N GLY A 164 15.04 -2.58 -9.12
CA GLY A 164 14.71 -2.32 -10.53
C GLY A 164 14.42 -3.59 -11.31
N MET A 165 15.15 -4.69 -11.03
CA MET A 165 14.91 -5.98 -11.67
C MET A 165 13.55 -6.58 -11.26
N ALA A 166 13.19 -6.51 -9.99
CA ALA A 166 11.89 -6.97 -9.50
C ALA A 166 10.73 -6.14 -10.10
N VAL A 167 10.90 -4.81 -10.17
CA VAL A 167 9.91 -3.92 -10.82
C VAL A 167 9.81 -4.23 -12.30
N ARG A 168 10.92 -4.44 -13.01
CA ARG A 168 10.93 -4.86 -14.41
C ARG A 168 10.18 -6.17 -14.61
N ALA A 169 10.46 -7.19 -13.79
CA ALA A 169 9.74 -8.48 -13.85
C ALA A 169 8.24 -8.29 -13.66
N SER A 170 7.85 -7.49 -12.66
CA SER A 170 6.45 -7.15 -12.37
C SER A 170 5.74 -6.40 -13.50
N SER A 171 6.50 -5.72 -14.38
CA SER A 171 5.98 -4.88 -15.46
C SER A 171 6.18 -5.48 -16.87
N SER A 172 6.65 -6.72 -16.96
CA SER A 172 6.97 -7.36 -18.24
C SER A 172 5.72 -7.99 -18.89
N VAL A 173 4.86 -7.13 -19.46
CA VAL A 173 3.64 -7.53 -20.17
C VAL A 173 4.00 -8.44 -21.37
N PRO A 174 3.50 -9.69 -21.43
CA PRO A 174 3.79 -10.60 -22.51
C PRO A 174 3.44 -10.04 -23.90
N GLY A 175 4.31 -10.28 -24.87
CA GLY A 175 4.19 -9.75 -26.23
C GLY A 175 4.66 -8.30 -26.39
N VAL A 176 4.69 -7.52 -25.32
CA VAL A 176 5.22 -6.14 -25.31
C VAL A 176 6.65 -6.12 -24.76
N PHE A 177 6.86 -6.64 -23.58
CA PHE A 177 8.16 -6.76 -22.93
C PHE A 177 8.71 -8.17 -22.99
N GLN A 178 10.02 -8.29 -23.02
CA GLN A 178 10.68 -9.59 -22.88
C GLN A 178 10.55 -10.12 -21.45
N PRO A 179 10.37 -11.44 -21.24
CA PRO A 179 10.40 -12.06 -19.92
C PRO A 179 11.74 -11.80 -19.22
N VAL A 180 11.70 -11.63 -17.89
CA VAL A 180 12.88 -11.36 -17.08
C VAL A 180 13.39 -12.64 -16.44
N LYS A 181 14.64 -13.00 -16.70
CA LYS A 181 15.29 -14.18 -16.09
C LYS A 181 15.94 -13.80 -14.76
N ILE A 182 15.48 -14.44 -13.66
CA ILE A 182 16.03 -14.27 -12.31
C ILE A 182 16.27 -15.65 -11.71
N ASN A 183 17.50 -15.95 -11.31
CA ASN A 183 17.88 -17.23 -10.69
C ASN A 183 17.42 -18.48 -11.50
N GLY A 184 17.53 -18.42 -12.82
CA GLY A 184 17.17 -19.52 -13.70
C GLY A 184 15.69 -19.65 -14.07
N ARG A 185 14.80 -18.88 -13.43
CA ARG A 185 13.36 -18.82 -13.73
C ARG A 185 13.02 -17.58 -14.55
N GLU A 186 11.94 -17.63 -15.32
CA GLU A 186 11.47 -16.51 -16.14
C GLU A 186 10.19 -15.93 -15.54
N TYR A 187 10.13 -14.59 -15.50
CA TYR A 187 9.03 -13.85 -14.92
C TYR A 187 8.44 -12.86 -15.93
N VAL A 188 7.13 -12.72 -15.86
CA VAL A 188 6.34 -11.77 -16.64
C VAL A 188 5.44 -10.95 -15.71
N ASP A 189 4.68 -10.00 -16.28
CA ASP A 189 3.82 -9.08 -15.53
C ASP A 189 2.93 -9.81 -14.51
N GLY A 190 2.90 -9.26 -13.30
CA GLY A 190 2.10 -9.82 -12.22
C GLY A 190 0.59 -9.72 -12.44
N GLY A 191 0.15 -8.84 -13.35
CA GLY A 191 -1.25 -8.67 -13.69
C GLY A 191 -1.94 -9.90 -14.28
N LEU A 192 -1.15 -10.91 -14.71
CA LEU A 192 -1.70 -12.20 -15.16
C LEU A 192 -2.34 -13.00 -14.02
N VAL A 193 -1.85 -12.87 -12.79
CA VAL A 193 -2.29 -13.69 -11.64
C VAL A 193 -2.70 -12.89 -10.43
N SER A 194 -2.19 -11.67 -10.27
CA SER A 194 -2.47 -10.78 -9.13
C SER A 194 -2.38 -9.31 -9.56
N PRO A 195 -3.35 -8.83 -10.35
CA PRO A 195 -3.37 -7.45 -10.84
C PRO A 195 -3.52 -6.39 -9.73
N VAL A 196 -4.17 -6.73 -8.60
CA VAL A 196 -4.28 -5.88 -7.40
C VAL A 196 -3.90 -6.72 -6.19
N PRO A 197 -2.61 -6.81 -5.80
CA PRO A 197 -2.06 -7.85 -4.95
C PRO A 197 -2.44 -7.74 -3.46
N VAL A 198 -3.75 -7.77 -3.15
CA VAL A 198 -4.29 -7.66 -1.79
C VAL A 198 -3.82 -8.78 -0.90
N LYS A 199 -3.86 -10.03 -1.42
CA LYS A 199 -3.42 -11.19 -0.66
C LYS A 199 -1.95 -11.07 -0.23
N ALA A 200 -1.06 -10.58 -1.10
CA ALA A 200 0.35 -10.41 -0.77
C ALA A 200 0.54 -9.40 0.38
N ALA A 201 -0.25 -8.32 0.45
CA ALA A 201 -0.21 -7.39 1.58
C ALA A 201 -0.70 -8.04 2.88
N ARG A 202 -1.75 -8.86 2.84
CA ARG A 202 -2.21 -9.65 4.00
C ARG A 202 -1.15 -10.64 4.48
N ASP A 203 -0.54 -11.38 3.57
CA ASP A 203 0.53 -12.34 3.87
C ASP A 203 1.79 -11.65 4.45
N MET A 204 2.01 -10.36 4.14
CA MET A 204 3.04 -9.53 4.75
C MET A 204 2.65 -8.98 6.12
N GLY A 205 1.45 -9.22 6.60
CA GLY A 205 0.97 -8.85 7.92
C GLY A 205 0.25 -7.50 7.98
N ALA A 206 -0.37 -7.04 6.88
CA ALA A 206 -1.25 -5.88 6.91
C ALA A 206 -2.53 -6.18 7.69
N ASP A 207 -2.80 -5.38 8.72
CA ASP A 207 -4.04 -5.42 9.48
C ASP A 207 -5.18 -4.68 8.76
N PHE A 208 -4.81 -3.64 7.99
CA PHE A 208 -5.72 -2.81 7.22
C PHE A 208 -5.16 -2.61 5.81
N VAL A 209 -5.94 -2.97 4.79
CA VAL A 209 -5.50 -2.88 3.38
C VAL A 209 -6.30 -1.83 2.64
N ILE A 210 -5.59 -0.82 2.12
CA ILE A 210 -6.10 0.16 1.17
C ILE A 210 -5.63 -0.27 -0.22
N ALA A 211 -6.56 -0.66 -1.09
CA ALA A 211 -6.25 -1.05 -2.47
C ALA A 211 -6.60 0.06 -3.45
N VAL A 212 -5.65 0.46 -4.29
CA VAL A 212 -5.87 1.41 -5.38
C VAL A 212 -5.96 0.62 -6.69
N ASP A 213 -7.18 0.50 -7.19
CA ASP A 213 -7.52 -0.24 -8.39
C ASP A 213 -7.56 0.70 -9.61
N ILE A 214 -6.58 0.56 -10.48
CA ILE A 214 -6.47 1.27 -11.76
C ILE A 214 -6.59 0.32 -12.95
N SER A 215 -7.11 -0.88 -12.74
CA SER A 215 -7.26 -1.90 -13.76
C SER A 215 -8.16 -1.43 -14.90
N ASP A 216 -7.93 -1.98 -16.08
CA ASP A 216 -8.76 -1.71 -17.23
C ASP A 216 -10.10 -2.43 -17.13
N GLN A 217 -11.13 -1.77 -17.62
CA GLN A 217 -12.39 -2.44 -17.85
C GLN A 217 -12.45 -2.82 -19.33
N PRO A 218 -12.67 -4.10 -19.67
CA PRO A 218 -12.87 -4.52 -21.04
C PRO A 218 -13.97 -3.67 -21.67
N ARG A 219 -13.65 -3.00 -22.77
CA ARG A 219 -14.59 -2.16 -23.52
C ARG A 219 -14.56 -2.60 -24.97
N TYR A 220 -15.49 -2.11 -25.76
CA TYR A 220 -15.43 -2.19 -27.21
C TYR A 220 -14.22 -1.40 -27.72
N GLY A 221 -13.04 -1.99 -27.56
CA GLY A 221 -11.76 -1.42 -27.94
C GLY A 221 -11.37 -1.79 -29.36
N ASN A 222 -10.25 -1.21 -29.82
CA ASN A 222 -9.65 -1.57 -31.09
C ASN A 222 -8.97 -2.95 -30.94
N THR A 223 -9.44 -3.97 -31.65
CA THR A 223 -8.88 -5.31 -31.66
C THR A 223 -8.38 -5.68 -33.07
N LYS A 224 -7.73 -4.72 -33.76
CA LYS A 224 -7.30 -4.87 -35.15
C LYS A 224 -5.97 -5.63 -35.29
N SER A 225 -5.14 -5.63 -34.28
CA SER A 225 -3.85 -6.35 -34.30
C SER A 225 -3.85 -7.53 -33.32
N THR A 226 -2.95 -8.49 -33.53
CA THR A 226 -2.74 -9.61 -32.61
C THR A 226 -2.40 -9.13 -31.18
N ILE A 227 -1.61 -8.05 -31.08
CA ILE A 227 -1.26 -7.47 -29.80
C ILE A 227 -2.49 -6.87 -29.12
N ASP A 228 -3.36 -6.16 -29.86
CA ASP A 228 -4.60 -5.63 -29.29
C ASP A 228 -5.50 -6.72 -28.74
N VAL A 229 -5.65 -7.85 -29.48
CA VAL A 229 -6.43 -9.01 -29.03
C VAL A 229 -5.82 -9.60 -27.77
N LEU A 230 -4.50 -9.74 -27.70
CA LEU A 230 -3.79 -10.27 -26.53
C LEU A 230 -4.00 -9.35 -25.31
N LEU A 231 -3.82 -8.04 -25.44
CA LEU A 231 -4.04 -7.07 -24.38
C LEU A 231 -5.50 -7.04 -23.92
N GLN A 232 -6.45 -7.14 -24.84
CA GLN A 232 -7.87 -7.25 -24.50
C GLN A 232 -8.18 -8.54 -23.74
N THR A 233 -7.54 -9.66 -24.11
CA THR A 233 -7.67 -10.92 -23.38
C THR A 233 -7.16 -10.79 -21.95
N PHE A 234 -6.01 -10.14 -21.74
CA PHE A 234 -5.50 -9.87 -20.40
C PHE A 234 -6.44 -8.98 -19.60
N ALA A 235 -7.03 -7.95 -20.22
CA ALA A 235 -8.00 -7.08 -19.54
C ALA A 235 -9.25 -7.85 -19.10
N ILE A 236 -9.78 -8.76 -19.94
CA ILE A 236 -10.94 -9.62 -19.62
C ILE A 236 -10.63 -10.55 -18.44
N MET A 237 -9.50 -11.27 -18.50
CA MET A 237 -9.08 -12.17 -17.44
C MET A 237 -8.78 -11.42 -16.15
N GLY A 238 -8.02 -10.32 -16.26
CA GLY A 238 -7.65 -9.48 -15.13
C GLY A 238 -8.84 -8.91 -14.39
N GLN A 239 -9.92 -8.51 -15.09
CA GLN A 239 -11.14 -8.02 -14.44
C GLN A 239 -11.77 -9.08 -13.51
N SER A 240 -11.75 -10.35 -13.91
CA SER A 240 -12.29 -11.44 -13.08
C SER A 240 -11.43 -11.67 -11.84
N ILE A 241 -10.12 -11.63 -11.99
CA ILE A 241 -9.16 -11.78 -10.88
C ILE A 241 -9.31 -10.61 -9.90
N VAL A 242 -9.33 -9.36 -10.40
CA VAL A 242 -9.49 -8.15 -9.58
C VAL A 242 -10.74 -8.21 -8.71
N ARG A 243 -11.89 -8.63 -9.27
CA ARG A 243 -13.13 -8.77 -8.49
C ARG A 243 -12.99 -9.73 -7.32
N TYR A 244 -12.17 -10.76 -7.48
CA TYR A 244 -11.91 -11.72 -6.41
C TYR A 244 -10.93 -11.15 -5.38
N GLU A 245 -9.80 -10.60 -5.81
CA GLU A 245 -8.76 -10.05 -4.93
C GLU A 245 -9.27 -8.91 -4.04
N LEU A 246 -10.10 -8.03 -4.59
CA LEU A 246 -10.61 -6.86 -3.88
C LEU A 246 -11.58 -7.18 -2.74
N ARG A 247 -12.07 -8.41 -2.63
CA ARG A 247 -12.93 -8.84 -1.50
C ARG A 247 -12.19 -8.78 -0.16
N ASP A 248 -10.87 -8.97 -0.19
CA ASP A 248 -10.02 -9.02 1.00
C ASP A 248 -9.41 -7.64 1.35
N ALA A 249 -9.72 -6.59 0.57
CA ALA A 249 -9.35 -5.22 0.87
C ALA A 249 -10.35 -4.57 1.83
N ASP A 250 -9.86 -3.79 2.81
CA ASP A 250 -10.74 -3.02 3.70
C ASP A 250 -11.37 -1.84 2.98
N VAL A 251 -10.58 -1.14 2.16
CA VAL A 251 -11.05 -0.03 1.33
C VAL A 251 -10.49 -0.15 -0.06
N VAL A 252 -11.34 0.07 -1.06
CA VAL A 252 -10.98 0.07 -2.47
C VAL A 252 -11.15 1.47 -3.03
N ILE A 253 -10.06 2.04 -3.54
CA ILE A 253 -10.02 3.34 -4.19
C ILE A 253 -9.99 3.11 -5.69
N ARG A 254 -10.96 3.69 -6.42
CA ARG A 254 -11.06 3.59 -7.89
C ARG A 254 -11.06 4.97 -8.52
N PRO A 255 -9.90 5.46 -9.00
CA PRO A 255 -9.83 6.69 -9.78
C PRO A 255 -10.64 6.59 -11.07
N GLN A 256 -11.29 7.69 -11.48
CA GLN A 256 -12.09 7.75 -12.69
C GLN A 256 -11.20 8.04 -13.93
N ILE A 257 -10.42 7.04 -14.33
CA ILE A 257 -9.39 7.12 -15.38
C ILE A 257 -9.77 6.35 -16.66
N SER A 258 -11.02 5.99 -16.77
CA SER A 258 -11.51 5.15 -17.88
C SER A 258 -11.40 5.77 -19.28
N GLY A 259 -11.15 7.07 -19.39
CA GLY A 259 -10.88 7.78 -20.66
C GLY A 259 -9.41 7.85 -21.03
N LEU A 260 -8.49 7.52 -20.10
CA LEU A 260 -7.06 7.62 -20.34
C LEU A 260 -6.54 6.35 -21.03
N LYS A 261 -5.78 6.54 -22.10
CA LYS A 261 -5.13 5.41 -22.78
C LYS A 261 -3.98 4.88 -21.93
N ALA A 262 -3.82 3.56 -21.89
CA ALA A 262 -2.74 2.91 -21.17
C ALA A 262 -1.33 3.29 -21.67
N THR A 263 -1.23 3.80 -22.90
CA THR A 263 0.03 4.23 -23.54
C THR A 263 0.24 5.74 -23.53
N ASP A 264 -0.69 6.52 -22.98
CA ASP A 264 -0.65 7.98 -23.08
C ASP A 264 -0.06 8.61 -21.82
N PHE A 265 1.15 9.14 -21.96
CA PHE A 265 1.85 9.88 -20.91
C PHE A 265 1.42 11.37 -20.87
N GLN A 266 0.68 11.87 -21.87
CA GLN A 266 0.25 13.27 -21.90
C GLN A 266 -0.81 13.56 -20.84
N ASP A 267 -1.67 12.59 -20.56
CA ASP A 267 -2.76 12.71 -19.59
C ASP A 267 -2.32 12.45 -18.14
N ARG A 268 -1.00 12.36 -17.86
CA ARG A 268 -0.46 12.05 -16.52
C ARG A 268 -0.99 12.97 -15.42
N HIS A 269 -1.14 14.27 -15.74
CA HIS A 269 -1.64 15.24 -14.77
C HIS A 269 -3.11 14.97 -14.40
N MET A 270 -3.93 14.63 -15.39
CA MET A 270 -5.33 14.25 -15.14
C MET A 270 -5.43 12.98 -14.31
N ALA A 271 -4.58 11.98 -14.59
CA ALA A 271 -4.54 10.76 -13.79
C ALA A 271 -4.21 11.04 -12.32
N VAL A 272 -3.22 11.90 -12.04
CA VAL A 272 -2.89 12.33 -10.67
C VAL A 272 -4.11 12.96 -9.99
N ILE A 273 -4.79 13.90 -10.66
CA ILE A 273 -5.99 14.57 -10.12
C ILE A 273 -7.09 13.55 -9.81
N GLU A 274 -7.34 12.60 -10.68
CA GLU A 274 -8.36 11.57 -10.45
C GLU A 274 -7.99 10.65 -9.28
N GLY A 275 -6.71 10.38 -9.08
CA GLY A 275 -6.21 9.70 -7.89
C GLY A 275 -6.49 10.49 -6.60
N GLU A 276 -6.25 11.80 -6.60
CA GLU A 276 -6.54 12.70 -5.47
C GLU A 276 -8.04 12.70 -5.15
N LYS A 277 -8.90 12.86 -6.15
CA LYS A 277 -10.37 12.87 -5.99
C LYS A 277 -10.88 11.54 -5.43
N ALA A 278 -10.37 10.42 -5.94
CA ALA A 278 -10.80 9.09 -5.51
C ALA A 278 -10.49 8.83 -4.03
N VAL A 279 -9.30 9.24 -3.56
CA VAL A 279 -8.97 9.15 -2.13
C VAL A 279 -9.83 10.10 -1.32
N ALA A 280 -10.01 11.36 -1.74
CA ALA A 280 -10.84 12.32 -1.03
C ALA A 280 -12.27 11.79 -0.82
N ALA A 281 -12.84 11.12 -1.81
CA ALA A 281 -14.15 10.49 -1.69
C ALA A 281 -14.16 9.29 -0.72
N ALA A 282 -13.07 8.53 -0.64
CA ALA A 282 -12.94 7.36 0.23
C ALA A 282 -12.51 7.70 1.68
N LEU A 283 -12.05 8.93 1.95
CA LEU A 283 -11.52 9.32 3.26
C LEU A 283 -12.46 9.09 4.44
N PRO A 284 -13.77 9.39 4.36
CA PRO A 284 -14.68 9.12 5.47
C PRO A 284 -14.71 7.63 5.83
N GLU A 285 -14.75 6.75 4.82
CA GLU A 285 -14.74 5.30 5.01
C GLU A 285 -13.41 4.82 5.62
N ILE A 286 -12.27 5.29 5.08
CA ILE A 286 -10.95 4.94 5.59
C ILE A 286 -10.83 5.31 7.07
N LYS A 287 -11.18 6.55 7.43
CA LYS A 287 -11.07 7.05 8.80
C LYS A 287 -11.99 6.28 9.75
N ALA A 288 -13.23 6.02 9.35
CA ALA A 288 -14.19 5.28 10.17
C ALA A 288 -13.73 3.83 10.43
N LYS A 289 -13.27 3.13 9.41
CA LYS A 289 -12.79 1.75 9.54
C LYS A 289 -11.50 1.66 10.36
N LEU A 290 -10.55 2.59 10.18
CA LEU A 290 -9.33 2.67 10.98
C LEU A 290 -9.61 2.97 12.46
N ALA A 291 -10.55 3.88 12.77
CA ALA A 291 -10.97 4.18 14.13
C ALA A 291 -11.56 2.94 14.80
N LYS A 292 -12.52 2.27 14.13
CA LYS A 292 -13.12 1.02 14.62
C LYS A 292 -12.08 -0.08 14.88
N LEU A 293 -11.09 -0.22 14.00
CA LEU A 293 -10.03 -1.22 14.16
C LEU A 293 -9.12 -0.90 15.37
N ARG A 294 -8.91 0.38 15.68
CA ARG A 294 -8.15 0.82 16.87
C ARG A 294 -8.92 0.61 18.17
N GLU A 295 -10.24 0.84 18.18
CA GLU A 295 -11.11 0.64 19.32
C GLU A 295 -11.31 -0.84 19.66
N GLY A 296 -11.37 -1.72 18.64
CA GLY A 296 -11.57 -3.17 18.81
C GLY A 296 -10.31 -3.94 19.21
N ARG A 297 -9.19 -3.25 19.29
CA ARG A 297 -7.91 -3.79 19.75
C ARG A 297 -7.62 -3.33 21.19
#